data_5f2029ea296ac7f089ca6d18c731e6d1
#
_entry.id   5f2029ea296ac7f089ca6d18c731e6d1
#
_cell.length_a   1.000
_cell.length_b   1.000
_cell.length_c   1.000
_cell.angle_alpha   90.00
_cell.angle_beta   90.00
_cell.angle_gamma   90.00
#
_symmetry.space_group_name_H-M   'P 1'
#
loop_
_entity.id
_entity.type
_entity.pdbx_description
1 polymer ?
#
loop_
_entity_poly.entity_id
_entity_poly.type
_entity_poly.pdbx_seq_one_letter_code
_entity_poly.pdbx_strand_id
1 'polypeptide(L)'
;ETFSIRPVGNGRFFLGEFFGIFLPFLVVDVVFMIVCAMIHIVVPDSPENLWVFLFYFFVRVLPPLIFVSGLSLLVTKLVKLPFVSWFVLIGFLYFSYAFLVSPLYGVLDFRGSLLPDSFSSLVGFIHVEENLMQRGAFLWLGISFLCFAASLVKRLPNIPGRKFYLIVPACLCLMVS
;
A
#
# COMPACT_ATOMS: atom_id res chain seq x y z
N GLU A 1 -1.72 27.96 -5.03
CA GLU A 1 -1.47 28.48 -6.40
C GLU A 1 0.01 28.80 -6.67
N THR A 2 0.79 29.24 -5.69
CA THR A 2 2.23 29.62 -5.85
C THR A 2 3.14 28.44 -6.22
N PHE A 3 2.79 27.20 -5.91
CA PHE A 3 3.56 26.01 -6.30
C PHE A 3 3.46 25.66 -7.80
N SER A 4 2.48 26.21 -8.53
CA SER A 4 2.34 25.93 -9.96
C SER A 4 3.39 26.63 -10.83
N ILE A 5 4.08 27.62 -10.28
CA ILE A 5 5.03 28.48 -11.02
C ILE A 5 6.45 27.88 -11.06
N ARG A 6 6.77 26.93 -10.16
CA ARG A 6 8.09 26.30 -10.16
C ARG A 6 8.25 25.29 -11.31
N PRO A 7 9.38 25.29 -12.03
CA PRO A 7 9.65 24.39 -13.15
C PRO A 7 9.98 22.96 -12.67
N VAL A 8 9.11 22.37 -11.84
CA VAL A 8 9.25 20.99 -11.36
C VAL A 8 8.46 20.07 -12.28
N GLY A 9 9.10 19.07 -12.83
CA GLY A 9 8.45 18.06 -13.68
C GLY A 9 7.32 17.33 -12.97
N ASN A 10 6.29 16.94 -13.73
CA ASN A 10 5.09 16.26 -13.21
C ASN A 10 5.42 15.02 -12.35
N GLY A 11 6.43 14.25 -12.74
CA GLY A 11 6.85 13.06 -11.99
C GLY A 11 7.43 13.40 -10.60
N ARG A 12 8.29 14.44 -10.52
CA ARG A 12 8.86 14.86 -9.22
C ARG A 12 7.79 15.42 -8.28
N PHE A 13 6.83 16.14 -8.85
CA PHE A 13 5.69 16.64 -8.08
C PHE A 13 4.83 15.48 -7.53
N PHE A 14 4.50 14.50 -8.37
CA PHE A 14 3.73 13.33 -7.98
C PHE A 14 4.46 12.50 -6.91
N LEU A 15 5.77 12.29 -7.07
CA LEU A 15 6.58 11.61 -6.05
C LEU A 15 6.57 12.36 -4.72
N GLY A 16 6.62 13.69 -4.75
CA GLY A 16 6.48 14.51 -3.53
C GLY A 16 5.14 14.32 -2.84
N GLU A 17 4.04 14.27 -3.59
CA GLU A 17 2.70 13.96 -3.05
C GLU A 17 2.65 12.55 -2.47
N PHE A 18 3.19 11.56 -3.18
CA PHE A 18 3.23 10.18 -2.71
C PHE A 18 4.02 10.05 -1.40
N PHE A 19 5.26 10.53 -1.38
CA PHE A 19 6.09 10.46 -0.18
C PHE A 19 5.54 11.30 0.97
N GLY A 20 4.86 12.41 0.68
CA GLY A 20 4.18 13.22 1.68
C GLY A 20 3.08 12.47 2.43
N ILE A 21 2.40 11.53 1.78
CA ILE A 21 1.39 10.67 2.41
C ILE A 21 2.04 9.41 2.99
N PHE A 22 2.91 8.75 2.23
CA PHE A 22 3.49 7.46 2.56
C PHE A 22 4.42 7.50 3.78
N LEU A 23 5.33 8.49 3.85
CA LEU A 23 6.33 8.58 4.90
C LEU A 23 5.76 8.72 6.32
N PRO A 24 4.78 9.58 6.59
CA PRO A 24 4.20 9.66 7.93
C PRO A 24 3.63 8.33 8.43
N PHE A 25 2.91 7.60 7.58
CA PHE A 25 2.38 6.29 7.94
C PHE A 25 3.48 5.25 8.13
N LEU A 26 4.48 5.25 7.25
CA LEU A 26 5.64 4.36 7.38
C LEU A 26 6.38 4.61 8.71
N VAL A 27 6.56 5.86 9.10
CA VAL A 27 7.21 6.21 10.39
C VAL A 27 6.39 5.69 11.57
N VAL A 28 5.07 5.86 11.54
CA VAL A 28 4.18 5.34 12.59
C VAL A 28 4.29 3.82 12.68
N ASP A 29 4.27 3.11 11.55
CA ASP A 29 4.39 1.66 11.50
C ASP A 29 5.75 1.17 12.03
N VAL A 30 6.84 1.86 11.66
CA VAL A 30 8.18 1.54 12.18
C VAL A 30 8.27 1.76 13.68
N VAL A 31 7.73 2.87 14.20
CA VAL A 31 7.70 3.14 15.63
C VAL A 31 6.90 2.06 16.37
N PHE A 32 5.74 1.69 15.83
CA PHE A 32 4.91 0.63 16.39
C PHE A 32 5.63 -0.71 16.40
N MET A 33 6.33 -1.06 15.32
CA MET A 33 7.15 -2.27 15.22
C MET A 33 8.26 -2.29 16.30
N ILE A 34 8.95 -1.17 16.50
CA ILE A 34 9.99 -1.05 17.54
C ILE A 34 9.39 -1.26 18.94
N VAL A 35 8.25 -0.64 19.21
CA VAL A 35 7.56 -0.81 20.50
C VAL A 35 7.16 -2.27 20.72
N CYS A 36 6.59 -2.93 19.71
CA CYS A 36 6.26 -4.35 19.78
C CYS A 36 7.50 -5.23 20.02
N ALA A 37 8.61 -4.94 19.34
CA ALA A 37 9.86 -5.67 19.55
C ALA A 37 10.42 -5.46 20.96
N MET A 38 10.33 -4.25 21.51
CA MET A 38 10.75 -3.98 22.89
C MET A 38 9.88 -4.73 23.91
N ILE A 39 8.57 -4.74 23.73
CA ILE A 39 7.65 -5.51 24.59
C ILE A 39 8.00 -7.00 24.53
N HIS A 40 8.29 -7.51 23.33
CA HIS A 40 8.63 -8.92 23.14
C HIS A 40 9.92 -9.34 23.89
N ILE A 41 10.92 -8.46 23.96
CA ILE A 41 12.16 -8.70 24.71
C ILE A 41 11.90 -8.74 26.24
N VAL A 42 10.91 -7.98 26.72
CA VAL A 42 10.59 -7.89 28.15
C VAL A 42 9.73 -9.05 28.64
N VAL A 43 8.95 -9.68 27.75
CA VAL A 43 8.09 -10.81 28.10
C VAL A 43 8.91 -12.09 28.15
N PRO A 44 9.04 -12.76 29.32
CA PRO A 44 9.74 -14.03 29.42
C PRO A 44 9.01 -15.12 28.61
N ASP A 45 9.77 -16.10 28.10
CA ASP A 45 9.31 -17.25 27.32
C ASP A 45 8.86 -16.95 25.87
N SER A 46 9.15 -15.77 25.35
CA SER A 46 8.91 -15.48 23.93
C SER A 46 10.12 -15.93 23.08
N PRO A 47 9.91 -16.57 21.91
CA PRO A 47 11.00 -16.94 21.05
C PRO A 47 11.72 -15.70 20.51
N GLU A 48 12.99 -15.52 20.89
CA GLU A 48 13.83 -14.37 20.51
C GLU A 48 14.25 -14.43 19.03
N ASN A 49 13.32 -14.09 18.13
CA ASN A 49 13.63 -14.07 16.72
C ASN A 49 13.26 -12.73 16.08
N LEU A 50 14.19 -11.77 16.11
CA LEU A 50 14.02 -10.44 15.51
C LEU A 50 13.75 -10.49 14.00
N TRP A 51 14.15 -11.55 13.30
CA TRP A 51 13.87 -11.74 11.88
C TRP A 51 12.36 -11.84 11.57
N VAL A 52 11.58 -12.35 12.52
CA VAL A 52 10.13 -12.44 12.39
C VAL A 52 9.50 -11.06 12.25
N PHE A 53 9.94 -10.09 13.06
CA PHE A 53 9.45 -8.71 12.98
C PHE A 53 9.78 -8.06 11.64
N LEU A 54 11.00 -8.29 11.16
CA LEU A 54 11.42 -7.76 9.86
C LEU A 54 10.60 -8.38 8.71
N PHE A 55 10.36 -9.67 8.75
CA PHE A 55 9.51 -10.37 7.78
C PHE A 55 8.08 -9.82 7.79
N TYR A 56 7.46 -9.68 8.96
CA TYR A 56 6.13 -9.11 9.08
C TYR A 56 6.07 -7.67 8.56
N PHE A 57 7.08 -6.87 8.80
CA PHE A 57 7.14 -5.51 8.28
C PHE A 57 7.10 -5.48 6.75
N PHE A 58 7.95 -6.26 6.10
CA PHE A 58 8.03 -6.28 4.63
C PHE A 58 6.83 -6.96 3.97
N VAL A 59 6.31 -8.03 4.56
CA VAL A 59 5.24 -8.82 3.95
C VAL A 59 3.86 -8.32 4.35
N ARG A 60 3.68 -7.89 5.60
CA ARG A 60 2.35 -7.55 6.12
C ARG A 60 2.06 -6.05 6.10
N VAL A 61 3.06 -5.20 6.36
CA VAL A 61 2.86 -3.75 6.49
C VAL A 61 3.03 -3.04 5.15
N LEU A 62 4.13 -3.27 4.44
CA LEU A 62 4.44 -2.53 3.21
C LEU A 62 3.41 -2.71 2.08
N PRO A 63 2.95 -3.92 1.72
CA PRO A 63 2.01 -4.09 0.61
C PRO A 63 0.67 -3.36 0.80
N PRO A 64 -0.04 -3.51 1.94
CA PRO A 64 -1.27 -2.75 2.18
C PRO A 64 -1.03 -1.25 2.26
N LEU A 65 0.10 -0.79 2.80
CA LEU A 65 0.43 0.62 2.87
C LEU A 65 0.61 1.23 1.47
N ILE A 66 1.30 0.54 0.56
CA ILE A 66 1.45 0.96 -0.84
C ILE A 66 0.09 0.90 -1.56
N PHE A 67 -0.71 -0.12 -1.33
CA PHE A 67 -2.04 -0.25 -1.91
C PHE A 67 -2.97 0.89 -1.50
N VAL A 68 -3.09 1.16 -0.20
CA VAL A 68 -3.98 2.22 0.33
C VAL A 68 -3.49 3.61 -0.10
N SER A 69 -2.18 3.87 -0.07
CA SER A 69 -1.62 5.15 -0.53
C SER A 69 -1.82 5.36 -2.03
N GLY A 70 -1.64 4.31 -2.84
CA GLY A 70 -1.91 4.35 -4.27
C GLY A 70 -3.38 4.60 -4.60
N LEU A 71 -4.28 3.89 -3.93
CA LEU A 71 -5.72 4.08 -4.05
C LEU A 71 -6.14 5.49 -3.63
N SER A 72 -5.60 5.99 -2.52
CA SER A 72 -5.89 7.33 -2.00
C SER A 72 -5.51 8.41 -3.01
N LEU A 73 -4.31 8.35 -3.58
CA LEU A 73 -3.86 9.28 -4.61
C LEU A 73 -4.71 9.17 -5.87
N LEU A 74 -5.04 7.97 -6.30
CA LEU A 74 -5.88 7.76 -7.48
C LEU A 74 -7.27 8.39 -7.29
N VAL A 75 -7.94 8.10 -6.18
CA VAL A 75 -9.26 8.65 -5.87
C VAL A 75 -9.22 10.18 -5.80
N THR A 76 -8.20 10.75 -5.15
CA THR A 76 -8.04 12.21 -5.03
C THR A 76 -7.85 12.88 -6.40
N LYS A 77 -7.13 12.25 -7.33
CA LYS A 77 -6.94 12.77 -8.70
C LYS A 77 -8.18 12.61 -9.58
N LEU A 78 -8.97 11.56 -9.37
CA LEU A 78 -10.21 11.34 -10.12
C LEU A 78 -11.35 12.26 -9.67
N VAL A 79 -11.57 12.33 -8.37
CA VAL A 79 -12.74 13.03 -7.80
C VAL A 79 -12.53 14.54 -7.76
N LYS A 80 -11.30 15.03 -7.69
CA LYS A 80 -10.90 16.46 -7.62
C LYS A 80 -11.46 17.25 -6.42
N LEU A 81 -12.43 16.72 -5.68
CA LEU A 81 -13.01 17.31 -4.48
C LEU A 81 -12.48 16.58 -3.27
N PRO A 82 -11.65 17.20 -2.41
CA PRO A 82 -11.02 16.50 -1.28
C PRO A 82 -12.04 15.91 -0.31
N PHE A 83 -13.14 16.61 -0.06
CA PHE A 83 -14.19 16.15 0.82
C PHE A 83 -14.86 14.84 0.34
N VAL A 84 -15.20 14.78 -0.94
CA VAL A 84 -15.81 13.57 -1.55
C VAL A 84 -14.81 12.43 -1.58
N SER A 85 -13.53 12.71 -1.82
CA SER A 85 -12.48 11.70 -1.78
C SER A 85 -12.38 11.02 -0.42
N TRP A 86 -12.51 11.77 0.67
CA TRP A 86 -12.55 11.22 2.03
C TRP A 86 -13.72 10.24 2.23
N PHE A 87 -14.93 10.61 1.79
CA PHE A 87 -16.08 9.72 1.90
C PHE A 87 -15.92 8.45 1.07
N VAL A 88 -15.38 8.57 -0.13
CA VAL A 88 -15.12 7.40 -1.00
C VAL A 88 -14.12 6.46 -0.34
N LEU A 89 -13.04 6.99 0.24
CA LEU A 89 -12.02 6.17 0.91
C LEU A 89 -12.55 5.51 2.19
N ILE A 90 -13.28 6.25 3.02
CA ILE A 90 -13.92 5.69 4.22
C ILE A 90 -14.94 4.63 3.83
N GLY A 91 -15.76 4.92 2.81
CA GLY A 91 -16.72 3.96 2.26
C GLY A 91 -16.07 2.69 1.74
N PHE A 92 -14.92 2.82 1.04
CA PHE A 92 -14.14 1.67 0.58
C PHE A 92 -13.58 0.85 1.75
N LEU A 93 -13.05 1.50 2.78
CA LEU A 93 -12.53 0.80 3.97
C LEU A 93 -13.65 0.04 4.70
N TYR A 94 -14.82 0.69 4.86
CA TYR A 94 -15.99 0.04 5.46
C TYR A 94 -16.51 -1.12 4.61
N PHE A 95 -16.63 -0.93 3.31
CA PHE A 95 -17.04 -1.96 2.36
C PHE A 95 -16.06 -3.15 2.38
N SER A 96 -14.77 -2.88 2.38
CA SER A 96 -13.75 -3.91 2.49
C SER A 96 -13.90 -4.71 3.79
N TYR A 97 -14.11 -4.04 4.92
CA TYR A 97 -14.29 -4.70 6.20
C TYR A 97 -15.57 -5.54 6.25
N ALA A 98 -16.69 -5.01 5.76
CA ALA A 98 -18.00 -5.65 5.88
C ALA A 98 -18.21 -6.78 4.85
N PHE A 99 -17.67 -6.62 3.64
CA PHE A 99 -18.02 -7.49 2.50
C PHE A 99 -16.85 -8.26 1.91
N LEU A 100 -15.61 -7.77 1.98
CA LEU A 100 -14.47 -8.42 1.34
C LEU A 100 -13.70 -9.38 2.27
N VAL A 101 -13.91 -9.31 3.57
CA VAL A 101 -13.25 -10.22 4.53
C VAL A 101 -13.83 -11.64 4.44
N SER A 102 -15.15 -11.77 4.33
CA SER A 102 -15.84 -13.06 4.37
C SER A 102 -15.80 -13.89 3.07
N PRO A 103 -16.02 -13.31 1.87
CA PRO A 103 -16.02 -14.07 0.63
C PRO A 103 -14.61 -14.53 0.23
N LEU A 104 -14.53 -15.68 -0.41
CA LEU A 104 -13.28 -16.32 -0.89
C LEU A 104 -12.22 -16.52 0.19
N TYR A 105 -12.63 -16.80 1.41
CA TYR A 105 -11.72 -17.05 2.54
C TYR A 105 -10.69 -15.93 2.78
N GLY A 106 -11.08 -14.69 2.52
CA GLY A 106 -10.25 -13.52 2.75
C GLY A 106 -9.22 -13.20 1.66
N VAL A 107 -9.29 -13.84 0.49
CA VAL A 107 -8.38 -13.55 -0.63
C VAL A 107 -8.47 -12.08 -1.07
N LEU A 108 -9.67 -11.48 -1.01
CA LEU A 108 -9.92 -10.09 -1.36
C LEU A 108 -9.64 -9.10 -0.21
N ASP A 109 -9.28 -9.59 0.96
CA ASP A 109 -8.93 -8.74 2.10
C ASP A 109 -7.48 -8.27 2.00
N PHE A 110 -7.30 -6.99 1.65
CA PHE A 110 -5.96 -6.40 1.57
C PHE A 110 -5.22 -6.39 2.93
N ARG A 111 -5.94 -6.54 4.05
CA ARG A 111 -5.35 -6.66 5.39
C ARG A 111 -4.87 -8.09 5.67
N GLY A 112 -5.47 -9.10 5.01
CA GLY A 112 -5.20 -10.52 5.25
C GLY A 112 -5.52 -10.97 6.66
N SER A 113 -6.63 -10.52 7.22
CA SER A 113 -7.01 -10.80 8.61
C SER A 113 -7.38 -12.26 8.84
N LEU A 114 -7.78 -12.99 7.80
CA LEU A 114 -8.16 -14.40 7.87
C LEU A 114 -7.02 -15.37 7.52
N LEU A 115 -5.92 -14.87 6.96
CA LEU A 115 -4.79 -15.74 6.66
C LEU A 115 -4.04 -16.07 7.96
N PRO A 116 -3.73 -17.33 8.20
CA PRO A 116 -2.97 -17.74 9.36
C PRO A 116 -1.53 -17.24 9.24
N ASP A 117 -1.15 -16.29 10.09
CA ASP A 117 0.18 -15.69 10.15
C ASP A 117 0.96 -16.20 11.36
N SER A 118 0.76 -17.46 11.75
CA SER A 118 1.44 -17.97 12.94
C SER A 118 2.88 -18.37 12.62
N PHE A 119 3.80 -17.81 13.38
CA PHE A 119 5.18 -18.26 13.45
C PHE A 119 5.30 -19.33 14.55
N SER A 120 5.84 -20.48 14.21
CA SER A 120 6.18 -21.52 15.17
C SER A 120 7.70 -21.70 15.22
N SER A 121 8.27 -21.74 16.42
CA SER A 121 9.71 -21.98 16.60
C SER A 121 10.16 -23.35 16.04
N LEU A 122 9.24 -24.30 15.86
CA LEU A 122 9.51 -25.64 15.36
C LEU A 122 9.36 -25.75 13.84
N VAL A 123 8.37 -25.09 13.25
CA VAL A 123 8.01 -25.24 11.82
C VAL A 123 8.35 -24.00 11.02
N GLY A 124 8.61 -22.87 11.68
CA GLY A 124 8.78 -21.57 11.02
C GLY A 124 7.45 -20.91 10.68
N PHE A 125 7.40 -20.20 9.57
CA PHE A 125 6.19 -19.55 9.08
C PHE A 125 5.26 -20.57 8.41
N ILE A 126 4.00 -20.59 8.83
CA ILE A 126 2.95 -21.44 8.24
C ILE A 126 2.30 -20.66 7.09
N HIS A 127 2.03 -21.33 5.96
CA HIS A 127 1.36 -20.74 4.78
C HIS A 127 2.04 -19.51 4.17
N VAL A 128 3.38 -19.49 4.14
CA VAL A 128 4.17 -18.35 3.59
C VAL A 128 3.84 -18.07 2.12
N GLU A 129 3.69 -19.12 1.32
CA GLU A 129 3.44 -18.99 -0.12
C GLU A 129 2.11 -18.29 -0.40
N GLU A 130 1.04 -18.70 0.27
CA GLU A 130 -0.29 -18.09 0.13
C GLU A 130 -0.28 -16.62 0.57
N ASN A 131 0.39 -16.33 1.70
CA ASN A 131 0.57 -14.97 2.18
C ASN A 131 1.36 -14.10 1.19
N LEU A 132 2.47 -14.60 0.67
CA LEU A 132 3.30 -13.87 -0.30
C LEU A 132 2.56 -13.62 -1.61
N MET A 133 1.81 -14.60 -2.11
CA MET A 133 1.01 -14.44 -3.33
C MET A 133 -0.05 -13.35 -3.15
N GLN A 134 -0.83 -13.43 -2.07
CA GLN A 134 -1.86 -12.43 -1.80
C GLN A 134 -1.26 -11.02 -1.60
N ARG A 135 -0.22 -10.92 -0.78
CA ARG A 135 0.46 -9.64 -0.51
C ARG A 135 1.14 -9.08 -1.75
N GLY A 136 1.73 -9.94 -2.55
CA GLY A 136 2.30 -9.59 -3.85
C GLY A 136 1.26 -9.02 -4.79
N ALA A 137 0.08 -9.64 -4.90
CA ALA A 137 -1.01 -9.14 -5.72
C ALA A 137 -1.45 -7.72 -5.30
N PHE A 138 -1.65 -7.48 -4.00
CA PHE A 138 -2.01 -6.13 -3.52
C PHE A 138 -0.88 -5.12 -3.69
N LEU A 139 0.37 -5.51 -3.56
CA LEU A 139 1.52 -4.65 -3.85
C LEU A 139 1.53 -4.20 -5.32
N TRP A 140 1.39 -5.15 -6.25
CA TRP A 140 1.32 -4.84 -7.67
C TRP A 140 0.12 -3.98 -8.03
N LEU A 141 -1.03 -4.24 -7.42
CA LEU A 141 -2.24 -3.44 -7.58
C LEU A 141 -2.02 -2.01 -7.06
N GLY A 142 -1.37 -1.84 -5.92
CA GLY A 142 -0.98 -0.53 -5.38
C GLY A 142 -0.05 0.24 -6.31
N ILE A 143 0.98 -0.43 -6.86
CA ILE A 143 1.89 0.16 -7.84
C ILE A 143 1.12 0.58 -9.11
N SER A 144 0.19 -0.24 -9.58
CA SER A 144 -0.63 0.10 -10.75
C SER A 144 -1.49 1.34 -10.52
N PHE A 145 -2.08 1.48 -9.33
CA PHE A 145 -2.83 2.68 -8.94
C PHE A 145 -1.95 3.93 -8.89
N LEU A 146 -0.71 3.80 -8.39
CA LEU A 146 0.26 4.90 -8.40
C LEU A 146 0.62 5.31 -9.82
N CYS A 147 0.91 4.36 -10.72
CA CYS A 147 1.20 4.65 -12.12
C CYS A 147 0.02 5.32 -12.81
N PHE A 148 -1.20 4.85 -12.54
CA PHE A 148 -2.41 5.43 -13.12
C PHE A 148 -2.67 6.85 -12.56
N ALA A 149 -2.52 7.07 -11.25
CA ALA A 149 -2.63 8.38 -10.64
C ALA A 149 -1.59 9.36 -11.19
N ALA A 150 -0.34 8.91 -11.41
CA ALA A 150 0.72 9.71 -12.02
C ALA A 150 0.37 10.14 -13.46
N SER A 151 -0.33 9.30 -14.23
CA SER A 151 -0.78 9.63 -15.58
C SER A 151 -1.85 10.73 -15.62
N LEU A 152 -2.62 10.89 -14.54
CA LEU A 152 -3.67 11.89 -14.40
C LEU A 152 -3.14 13.29 -14.01
N VAL A 153 -1.88 13.41 -13.62
CA VAL A 153 -1.26 14.70 -13.25
C VAL A 153 -1.09 15.59 -14.49
N LYS A 154 -1.90 16.64 -14.59
CA LYS A 154 -1.93 17.60 -15.73
C LYS A 154 -1.33 18.94 -15.34
N ARG A 155 -0.12 19.00 -14.83
CA ARG A 155 0.46 20.26 -14.40
C ARG A 155 1.23 20.99 -15.50
N LEU A 156 1.95 20.26 -16.33
CA LEU A 156 2.69 20.80 -17.48
C LEU A 156 2.14 20.16 -18.76
N PRO A 157 2.19 20.89 -19.89
CA PRO A 157 1.85 20.30 -21.18
C PRO A 157 2.77 19.11 -21.41
N ASN A 158 2.20 17.91 -21.38
CA ASN A 158 2.93 16.67 -21.63
C ASN A 158 3.20 16.56 -23.13
N ILE A 159 4.42 16.18 -23.49
CA ILE A 159 4.79 15.80 -24.83
C ILE A 159 3.88 14.62 -25.24
N PRO A 160 3.22 14.69 -26.43
CA PRO A 160 2.41 13.58 -26.92
C PRO A 160 3.27 12.31 -26.95
N GLY A 161 2.77 11.23 -26.40
CA GLY A 161 3.49 9.96 -26.24
C GLY A 161 4.02 9.66 -24.84
N ARG A 162 4.30 10.66 -23.98
CA ARG A 162 4.81 10.41 -22.64
C ARG A 162 3.79 9.72 -21.70
N LYS A 163 2.50 9.90 -21.96
CA LYS A 163 1.42 9.21 -21.24
C LYS A 163 1.42 7.72 -21.51
N PHE A 164 1.80 7.31 -22.70
CA PHE A 164 1.81 5.92 -23.11
C PHE A 164 2.81 5.10 -22.25
N TYR A 165 3.96 5.68 -21.94
CA TYR A 165 4.97 5.01 -21.10
C TYR A 165 4.53 4.80 -19.63
N LEU A 166 3.53 5.56 -19.13
CA LEU A 166 2.98 5.39 -17.80
C LEU A 166 1.78 4.44 -17.79
N ILE A 167 0.97 4.43 -18.86
CA ILE A 167 -0.22 3.58 -18.96
C ILE A 167 0.17 2.12 -19.17
N VAL A 168 1.18 1.85 -19.99
CA VAL A 168 1.62 0.48 -20.29
C VAL A 168 2.05 -0.29 -19.03
N PRO A 169 2.96 0.22 -18.16
CA PRO A 169 3.30 -0.48 -16.95
C PRO A 169 2.13 -0.60 -15.97
N ALA A 170 1.22 0.39 -15.92
CA ALA A 170 0.03 0.30 -15.10
C ALA A 170 -0.89 -0.85 -15.54
N CYS A 171 -1.13 -0.99 -16.85
CA CYS A 171 -1.91 -2.10 -17.39
C CYS A 171 -1.22 -3.45 -17.17
N LEU A 172 0.11 -3.52 -17.34
CA LEU A 172 0.87 -4.74 -17.09
C LEU A 172 0.80 -5.15 -15.62
N CYS A 173 0.93 -4.20 -14.69
CA CYS A 173 0.79 -4.48 -13.27
C CYS A 173 -0.61 -5.01 -12.91
N LEU A 174 -1.67 -4.48 -13.55
CA LEU A 174 -3.04 -4.97 -13.36
C LEU A 174 -3.27 -6.38 -13.93
N MET A 175 -2.56 -6.76 -15.00
CA MET A 175 -2.68 -8.12 -15.57
C MET A 175 -1.94 -9.18 -14.75
N VAL A 176 -0.92 -8.79 -14.00
CA VAL A 176 -0.10 -9.70 -13.19
C VAL A 176 -0.67 -9.88 -11.77
N SER A 177 -1.47 -8.91 -11.29
CA SER A 177 -2.18 -8.99 -10.00
C SER A 177 -3.50 -9.77 -10.12
#